data_a2d84cf39b6c96c0e7195384904710f6
#
_entry.id   a2d84cf39b6c96c0e7195384904710f6
#
_cell.length_a   1.000
_cell.length_b   1.000
_cell.length_c   1.000
_cell.angle_alpha   90.00
_cell.angle_beta   90.00
_cell.angle_gamma   90.00
#
_symmetry.space_group_name_H-M   'P 1'
#
loop_
_entity.id
_entity.type
_entity.pdbx_description
1 polymer ?
#
loop_
_entity_poly.entity_id
_entity_poly.type
_entity_poly.pdbx_seq_one_letter_code
_entity_poly.pdbx_strand_id
1 'polypeptide(L)'
;MGKKIVTVSIIGVGARGGEAYGRYIHKCSDKFRIVSLCDTNEERLEKYGEVFAVPQEARFTDDDAFFAEKRSDVLLVCTLDKMHVAMAKRGLALGYDILLEKPISDDPQELRELVQCAKKSGRTVMVCHVLRYTAAINKVKEILDSGAIRKIVSVDHTENVVFWHEAHSYVRGNWRRSEDTTPMIMAKCCHDLDLLQYFIGSKCRCVSSMGSLFYFRKENKPQGAADRCTECRYIRTCPYSAERVYIDMWKHDFGAPENAWPMNVITDELPLTEQNLRKAIETGPYG
;
A
#
# COMPACT_ATOMS: atom_id res chain seq x y z
N MET A 1 10.86 -20.06 -29.59
CA MET A 1 9.62 -19.33 -29.32
C MET A 1 9.96 -18.12 -28.43
N GLY A 2 9.75 -16.88 -28.91
CA GLY A 2 9.94 -15.67 -28.12
C GLY A 2 9.02 -15.72 -26.88
N LYS A 3 9.54 -15.34 -25.70
CA LYS A 3 8.68 -15.22 -24.50
C LYS A 3 7.59 -14.20 -24.77
N LYS A 4 6.31 -14.56 -24.54
CA LYS A 4 5.20 -13.63 -24.64
C LYS A 4 5.39 -12.52 -23.59
N ILE A 5 5.38 -11.26 -24.02
CA ILE A 5 5.35 -10.11 -23.11
C ILE A 5 3.95 -10.05 -22.45
N VAL A 6 3.91 -10.02 -21.13
CA VAL A 6 2.67 -9.87 -20.36
C VAL A 6 2.27 -8.40 -20.33
N THR A 7 1.06 -8.10 -20.76
CA THR A 7 0.51 -6.73 -20.70
C THR A 7 -0.16 -6.47 -19.36
N VAL A 8 0.00 -5.25 -18.82
CA VAL A 8 -0.47 -4.85 -17.50
C VAL A 8 -1.25 -3.54 -17.58
N SER A 9 -2.41 -3.50 -16.99
CA SER A 9 -3.16 -2.28 -16.70
C SER A 9 -3.06 -1.99 -15.19
N ILE A 10 -2.95 -0.73 -14.80
CA ILE A 10 -2.83 -0.32 -13.38
C ILE A 10 -3.97 0.63 -13.04
N ILE A 11 -4.71 0.31 -11.98
CA ILE A 11 -5.67 1.22 -11.36
C ILE A 11 -5.16 1.64 -9.97
N GLY A 12 -5.02 2.96 -9.76
CA GLY A 12 -4.33 3.56 -8.62
C GLY A 12 -2.82 3.71 -8.87
N VAL A 13 -2.38 4.82 -9.47
CA VAL A 13 -0.95 5.06 -9.81
C VAL A 13 -0.21 5.88 -8.74
N GLY A 14 -0.61 5.75 -7.48
CA GLY A 14 0.10 6.34 -6.34
C GLY A 14 1.44 5.63 -6.01
N ALA A 15 1.85 5.71 -4.74
CA ALA A 15 3.13 5.15 -4.27
C ALA A 15 3.27 3.64 -4.56
N ARG A 16 2.19 2.86 -4.51
CA ARG A 16 2.26 1.42 -4.79
C ARG A 16 2.20 1.13 -6.28
N GLY A 17 1.15 1.60 -6.97
CA GLY A 17 0.94 1.31 -8.39
C GLY A 17 1.97 2.00 -9.29
N GLY A 18 2.27 3.27 -9.05
CA GLY A 18 3.23 4.04 -9.86
C GLY A 18 4.69 3.79 -9.45
N GLU A 19 5.07 4.13 -8.20
CA GLU A 19 6.48 4.10 -7.79
C GLU A 19 7.01 2.68 -7.57
N ALA A 20 6.28 1.82 -6.88
CA ALA A 20 6.81 0.49 -6.57
C ALA A 20 6.66 -0.48 -7.74
N TYR A 21 5.42 -0.82 -8.12
CA TYR A 21 5.18 -1.84 -9.14
C TYR A 21 5.38 -1.32 -10.56
N GLY A 22 4.85 -0.13 -10.88
CA GLY A 22 4.92 0.42 -12.22
C GLY A 22 6.36 0.61 -12.70
N ARG A 23 7.22 1.22 -11.86
CA ARG A 23 8.65 1.36 -12.20
C ARG A 23 9.36 0.02 -12.34
N TYR A 24 9.04 -0.96 -11.51
CA TYR A 24 9.63 -2.29 -11.64
C TYR A 24 9.17 -2.99 -12.92
N ILE A 25 7.89 -2.93 -13.23
CA ILE A 25 7.32 -3.48 -14.48
C ILE A 25 7.98 -2.82 -15.69
N HIS A 26 8.08 -1.49 -15.69
CA HIS A 26 8.71 -0.75 -16.77
C HIS A 26 10.20 -1.09 -16.95
N LYS A 27 10.94 -1.27 -15.85
CA LYS A 27 12.34 -1.72 -15.88
C LYS A 27 12.50 -3.12 -16.48
N CYS A 28 11.52 -3.99 -16.33
CA CYS A 28 11.50 -5.36 -16.85
C CYS A 28 10.74 -5.45 -18.20
N SER A 29 10.96 -4.50 -19.12
CA SER A 29 10.26 -4.37 -20.39
C SER A 29 10.45 -5.55 -21.34
N ASP A 30 11.42 -6.41 -21.10
CA ASP A 30 11.62 -7.70 -21.77
C ASP A 30 10.56 -8.75 -21.39
N LYS A 31 9.83 -8.53 -20.30
CA LYS A 31 8.83 -9.46 -19.75
C LYS A 31 7.44 -8.86 -19.68
N PHE A 32 7.36 -7.55 -19.41
CA PHE A 32 6.12 -6.85 -19.11
C PHE A 32 5.99 -5.57 -19.91
N ARG A 33 4.74 -5.14 -20.15
CA ARG A 33 4.42 -3.84 -20.72
C ARG A 33 3.18 -3.25 -20.07
N ILE A 34 3.28 -2.05 -19.54
CA ILE A 34 2.13 -1.27 -19.06
C ILE A 34 1.43 -0.71 -20.29
N VAL A 35 0.12 -0.92 -20.41
CA VAL A 35 -0.67 -0.53 -21.59
C VAL A 35 -1.81 0.41 -21.25
N SER A 36 -2.25 0.51 -20.00
CA SER A 36 -3.23 1.50 -19.58
C SER A 36 -3.10 1.84 -18.10
N LEU A 37 -3.51 3.05 -17.73
CA LEU A 37 -3.49 3.58 -16.39
C LEU A 37 -4.84 4.17 -16.03
N CYS A 38 -5.22 4.07 -14.74
CA CYS A 38 -6.39 4.76 -14.19
C CYS A 38 -6.05 5.34 -12.81
N ASP A 39 -6.32 6.63 -12.61
CA ASP A 39 -6.22 7.32 -11.32
C ASP A 39 -7.07 8.59 -11.37
N THR A 40 -7.73 8.93 -10.28
CA THR A 40 -8.52 10.18 -10.20
C THR A 40 -7.66 11.44 -10.11
N ASN A 41 -6.37 11.30 -9.82
CA ASN A 41 -5.40 12.40 -9.80
C ASN A 41 -4.76 12.54 -11.18
N GLU A 42 -5.14 13.59 -11.91
CA GLU A 42 -4.67 13.87 -13.26
C GLU A 42 -3.14 14.10 -13.33
N GLU A 43 -2.56 14.76 -12.33
CA GLU A 43 -1.10 15.03 -12.30
C GLU A 43 -0.31 13.73 -12.19
N ARG A 44 -0.77 12.79 -11.34
CA ARG A 44 -0.15 11.46 -11.23
C ARG A 44 -0.31 10.67 -12.52
N LEU A 45 -1.50 10.73 -13.10
CA LEU A 45 -1.83 10.01 -14.32
C LEU A 45 -0.95 10.49 -15.48
N GLU A 46 -0.77 11.80 -15.63
CA GLU A 46 0.12 12.40 -16.62
C GLU A 46 1.58 11.98 -16.39
N LYS A 47 2.09 12.22 -15.18
CA LYS A 47 3.45 11.85 -14.77
C LYS A 47 3.80 10.40 -15.11
N TYR A 48 2.96 9.45 -14.66
CA TYR A 48 3.24 8.03 -14.86
C TYR A 48 2.91 7.57 -16.29
N GLY A 49 1.97 8.24 -16.96
CA GLY A 49 1.70 8.05 -18.38
C GLY A 49 2.94 8.31 -19.23
N GLU A 50 3.65 9.42 -18.96
CA GLU A 50 4.93 9.75 -19.62
C GLU A 50 6.03 8.76 -19.23
N VAL A 51 6.24 8.53 -17.94
CA VAL A 51 7.30 7.63 -17.43
C VAL A 51 7.20 6.23 -18.03
N PHE A 52 5.99 5.71 -18.19
CA PHE A 52 5.75 4.35 -18.69
C PHE A 52 5.44 4.29 -20.19
N ALA A 53 5.49 5.44 -20.87
CA ALA A 53 5.16 5.59 -22.30
C ALA A 53 3.75 5.01 -22.63
N VAL A 54 2.78 5.26 -21.75
CA VAL A 54 1.37 4.91 -21.99
C VAL A 54 0.72 6.05 -22.77
N PRO A 55 0.10 5.81 -23.94
CA PRO A 55 -0.50 6.87 -24.75
C PRO A 55 -1.70 7.52 -24.04
N GLN A 56 -2.02 8.77 -24.41
CA GLN A 56 -3.03 9.58 -23.71
C GLN A 56 -4.42 8.93 -23.73
N GLU A 57 -4.80 8.30 -24.83
CA GLU A 57 -6.06 7.58 -25.00
C GLU A 57 -6.19 6.32 -24.12
N ALA A 58 -5.11 5.89 -23.49
CA ALA A 58 -5.09 4.77 -22.55
C ALA A 58 -4.87 5.21 -21.09
N ARG A 59 -5.04 6.51 -20.80
CA ARG A 59 -4.99 7.13 -19.45
C ARG A 59 -6.41 7.56 -19.07
N PHE A 60 -6.91 7.08 -17.95
CA PHE A 60 -8.30 7.25 -17.53
C PHE A 60 -8.38 7.91 -16.16
N THR A 61 -9.19 8.96 -16.02
CA THR A 61 -9.55 9.55 -14.72
C THR A 61 -10.83 8.96 -14.15
N ASP A 62 -11.56 8.22 -14.99
CA ASP A 62 -12.84 7.59 -14.70
C ASP A 62 -12.73 6.07 -14.82
N ASP A 63 -13.17 5.35 -13.79
CA ASP A 63 -13.07 3.90 -13.74
C ASP A 63 -14.13 3.19 -14.62
N ASP A 64 -15.25 3.81 -14.93
CA ASP A 64 -16.23 3.24 -15.86
C ASP A 64 -15.67 3.22 -17.28
N ALA A 65 -15.04 4.31 -17.72
CA ALA A 65 -14.34 4.36 -19.00
C ALA A 65 -13.15 3.38 -19.05
N PHE A 66 -12.41 3.24 -17.95
CA PHE A 66 -11.32 2.26 -17.85
C PHE A 66 -11.81 0.82 -17.97
N PHE A 67 -12.93 0.46 -17.33
CA PHE A 67 -13.53 -0.88 -17.37
C PHE A 67 -14.52 -1.09 -18.54
N ALA A 68 -14.63 -0.18 -19.50
CA ALA A 68 -15.50 -0.38 -20.67
C ALA A 68 -15.08 -1.60 -21.51
N GLU A 69 -13.78 -1.94 -21.52
CA GLU A 69 -13.24 -3.10 -22.21
C GLU A 69 -12.00 -3.67 -21.54
N LYS A 70 -11.64 -4.92 -21.87
CA LYS A 70 -10.38 -5.53 -21.44
C LYS A 70 -9.20 -5.01 -22.27
N ARG A 71 -8.14 -4.47 -21.61
CA ARG A 71 -6.99 -3.83 -22.27
C ARG A 71 -5.68 -4.61 -22.13
N SER A 72 -5.59 -5.54 -21.16
CA SER A 72 -4.35 -6.25 -20.85
C SER A 72 -4.57 -7.67 -20.35
N ASP A 73 -3.47 -8.42 -20.19
CA ASP A 73 -3.52 -9.76 -19.58
C ASP A 73 -3.82 -9.67 -18.08
N VAL A 74 -3.17 -8.72 -17.37
CA VAL A 74 -3.22 -8.55 -15.90
C VAL A 74 -3.71 -7.16 -15.53
N LEU A 75 -4.57 -7.08 -14.53
CA LEU A 75 -4.95 -5.85 -13.85
C LEU A 75 -4.28 -5.79 -12.49
N LEU A 76 -3.51 -4.73 -12.25
CA LEU A 76 -2.93 -4.39 -10.95
C LEU A 76 -3.85 -3.40 -10.25
N VAL A 77 -4.40 -3.80 -9.09
CA VAL A 77 -5.30 -2.97 -8.27
C VAL A 77 -4.52 -2.42 -7.09
N CYS A 78 -4.28 -1.10 -7.10
CA CYS A 78 -3.51 -0.36 -6.10
C CYS A 78 -4.26 0.88 -5.58
N THR A 79 -5.57 0.84 -5.58
CA THR A 79 -6.46 1.87 -5.04
C THR A 79 -6.41 1.92 -3.51
N LEU A 80 -7.25 2.73 -2.88
CA LEU A 80 -7.48 2.66 -1.44
C LEU A 80 -8.27 1.39 -1.08
N ASP A 81 -8.07 0.92 0.15
CA ASP A 81 -8.52 -0.39 0.64
C ASP A 81 -9.99 -0.70 0.35
N LYS A 82 -10.90 0.26 0.60
CA LYS A 82 -12.35 0.09 0.40
C LYS A 82 -12.77 -0.11 -1.06
N MET A 83 -11.88 0.18 -2.01
CA MET A 83 -12.16 0.01 -3.45
C MET A 83 -11.67 -1.35 -3.98
N HIS A 84 -10.81 -2.05 -3.25
CA HIS A 84 -10.10 -3.23 -3.73
C HIS A 84 -11.02 -4.30 -4.31
N VAL A 85 -12.03 -4.72 -3.55
CA VAL A 85 -12.93 -5.80 -3.98
C VAL A 85 -13.78 -5.38 -5.17
N ALA A 86 -14.31 -4.15 -5.17
CA ALA A 86 -15.12 -3.65 -6.27
C ALA A 86 -14.32 -3.64 -7.59
N MET A 87 -13.10 -3.08 -7.57
CA MET A 87 -12.23 -3.02 -8.75
C MET A 87 -11.80 -4.43 -9.21
N ALA A 88 -11.44 -5.31 -8.27
CA ALA A 88 -11.06 -6.68 -8.59
C ALA A 88 -12.23 -7.47 -9.22
N LYS A 89 -13.46 -7.33 -8.72
CA LYS A 89 -14.66 -7.98 -9.29
C LYS A 89 -14.93 -7.49 -10.71
N ARG A 90 -14.81 -6.19 -10.98
CA ARG A 90 -14.93 -5.62 -12.35
C ARG A 90 -13.88 -6.20 -13.28
N GLY A 91 -12.62 -6.25 -12.82
CA GLY A 91 -11.54 -6.86 -13.60
C GLY A 91 -11.79 -8.34 -13.91
N LEU A 92 -12.22 -9.12 -12.92
CA LEU A 92 -12.56 -10.54 -13.11
C LEU A 92 -13.72 -10.74 -14.12
N ALA A 93 -14.73 -9.86 -14.08
CA ALA A 93 -15.86 -9.92 -15.03
C ALA A 93 -15.40 -9.69 -16.50
N LEU A 94 -14.38 -8.87 -16.70
CA LEU A 94 -13.74 -8.65 -18.02
C LEU A 94 -12.69 -9.73 -18.36
N GLY A 95 -12.39 -10.66 -17.46
CA GLY A 95 -11.47 -11.76 -17.69
C GLY A 95 -9.99 -11.40 -17.51
N TYR A 96 -9.66 -10.42 -16.68
CA TYR A 96 -8.30 -10.17 -16.23
C TYR A 96 -7.84 -11.22 -15.22
N ASP A 97 -6.56 -11.53 -15.21
CA ASP A 97 -5.89 -11.99 -13.99
C ASP A 97 -5.57 -10.78 -13.13
N ILE A 98 -5.69 -10.91 -11.80
CA ILE A 98 -5.64 -9.78 -10.86
C ILE A 98 -4.42 -9.89 -9.96
N LEU A 99 -3.64 -8.81 -9.86
CA LEU A 99 -2.70 -8.58 -8.78
C LEU A 99 -3.30 -7.51 -7.87
N LEU A 100 -3.71 -7.91 -6.65
CA LEU A 100 -4.49 -7.10 -5.72
C LEU A 100 -3.67 -6.65 -4.54
N GLU A 101 -3.60 -5.34 -4.28
CA GLU A 101 -2.97 -4.83 -3.06
C GLU A 101 -3.73 -5.28 -1.80
N LYS A 102 -2.98 -5.36 -0.72
CA LYS A 102 -3.47 -5.71 0.62
C LYS A 102 -3.91 -4.44 1.39
N PRO A 103 -4.80 -4.54 2.39
CA PRO A 103 -5.63 -5.70 2.69
C PRO A 103 -6.73 -5.87 1.63
N ILE A 104 -7.30 -7.06 1.52
CA ILE A 104 -8.35 -7.30 0.50
C ILE A 104 -9.61 -6.50 0.84
N SER A 105 -10.11 -6.65 2.07
CA SER A 105 -11.26 -5.95 2.63
C SER A 105 -11.36 -6.22 4.13
N ASP A 106 -12.01 -5.34 4.87
CA ASP A 106 -12.41 -5.54 6.27
C ASP A 106 -13.84 -6.13 6.40
N ASP A 107 -14.54 -6.32 5.28
CA ASP A 107 -15.84 -6.99 5.25
C ASP A 107 -15.70 -8.47 4.85
N PRO A 108 -16.05 -9.42 5.75
CA PRO A 108 -16.03 -10.85 5.44
C PRO A 108 -16.95 -11.26 4.29
N GLN A 109 -18.01 -10.49 4.01
CA GLN A 109 -18.91 -10.76 2.90
C GLN A 109 -18.23 -10.44 1.56
N GLU A 110 -17.58 -9.30 1.44
CA GLU A 110 -16.80 -8.94 0.25
C GLU A 110 -15.70 -9.95 -0.06
N LEU A 111 -15.01 -10.47 0.99
CA LEU A 111 -14.00 -11.52 0.82
C LEU A 111 -14.60 -12.79 0.21
N ARG A 112 -15.76 -13.23 0.71
CA ARG A 112 -16.47 -14.41 0.18
C ARG A 112 -16.89 -14.21 -1.28
N GLU A 113 -17.43 -13.03 -1.59
CA GLU A 113 -17.84 -12.67 -2.95
C GLU A 113 -16.67 -12.64 -3.93
N LEU A 114 -15.54 -12.04 -3.54
CA LEU A 114 -14.34 -12.03 -4.37
C LEU A 114 -13.85 -13.44 -4.69
N VAL A 115 -13.79 -14.32 -3.68
CA VAL A 115 -13.42 -15.73 -3.86
C VAL A 115 -14.37 -16.46 -4.81
N GLN A 116 -15.67 -16.21 -4.69
CA GLN A 116 -16.68 -16.80 -5.60
C GLN A 116 -16.50 -16.26 -7.03
N CYS A 117 -16.29 -14.95 -7.19
CA CYS A 117 -16.04 -14.33 -8.51
C CYS A 117 -14.77 -14.90 -9.16
N ALA A 118 -13.68 -15.03 -8.41
CA ALA A 118 -12.44 -15.62 -8.91
C ALA A 118 -12.64 -17.07 -9.39
N LYS A 119 -13.32 -17.90 -8.57
CA LYS A 119 -13.64 -19.28 -8.96
C LYS A 119 -14.53 -19.36 -10.21
N LYS A 120 -15.56 -18.51 -10.29
CA LYS A 120 -16.49 -18.49 -11.42
C LYS A 120 -15.81 -18.00 -12.71
N SER A 121 -14.93 -17.02 -12.63
CA SER A 121 -14.21 -16.49 -13.79
C SER A 121 -13.11 -17.42 -14.29
N GLY A 122 -12.63 -18.35 -13.49
CA GLY A 122 -11.45 -19.18 -13.78
C GLY A 122 -10.15 -18.37 -13.87
N ARG A 123 -10.13 -17.15 -13.34
CA ARG A 123 -8.96 -16.26 -13.36
C ARG A 123 -8.20 -16.30 -12.04
N THR A 124 -6.94 -15.92 -12.10
CA THR A 124 -6.07 -15.85 -10.92
C THR A 124 -6.28 -14.53 -10.20
N VAL A 125 -6.42 -14.59 -8.87
CA VAL A 125 -6.28 -13.43 -7.98
C VAL A 125 -5.09 -13.69 -7.08
N MET A 126 -4.05 -12.87 -7.23
CA MET A 126 -2.86 -12.90 -6.39
C MET A 126 -2.86 -11.68 -5.47
N VAL A 127 -2.79 -11.91 -4.17
CA VAL A 127 -2.74 -10.81 -3.18
C VAL A 127 -1.30 -10.42 -2.90
N CYS A 128 -1.02 -9.12 -2.82
CA CYS A 128 0.31 -8.55 -2.63
C CYS A 128 0.84 -8.72 -1.18
N HIS A 129 0.93 -9.96 -0.70
CA HIS A 129 1.64 -10.29 0.54
C HIS A 129 3.16 -10.30 0.28
N VAL A 130 3.68 -9.11 0.00
CA VAL A 130 5.06 -8.91 -0.49
C VAL A 130 6.15 -9.42 0.45
N LEU A 131 5.88 -9.49 1.75
CA LEU A 131 6.86 -9.98 2.72
C LEU A 131 7.26 -11.43 2.47
N ARG A 132 6.39 -12.27 1.91
CA ARG A 132 6.71 -13.65 1.53
C ARG A 132 7.89 -13.75 0.55
N TYR A 133 8.14 -12.67 -0.21
CA TYR A 133 9.18 -12.63 -1.26
C TYR A 133 10.47 -11.94 -0.82
N THR A 134 10.57 -11.51 0.45
CA THR A 134 11.81 -10.95 1.00
C THR A 134 12.83 -12.04 1.27
N ALA A 135 14.12 -11.71 1.14
CA ALA A 135 15.20 -12.66 1.34
C ALA A 135 15.18 -13.30 2.75
N ALA A 136 14.88 -12.49 3.78
CA ALA A 136 14.80 -12.97 5.16
C ALA A 136 13.68 -14.00 5.37
N ILE A 137 12.46 -13.69 4.89
CA ILE A 137 11.30 -14.58 5.03
C ILE A 137 11.49 -15.86 4.20
N ASN A 138 12.03 -15.74 2.98
CA ASN A 138 12.38 -16.91 2.17
C ASN A 138 13.39 -17.81 2.88
N LYS A 139 14.40 -17.23 3.55
CA LYS A 139 15.38 -18.02 4.29
C LYS A 139 14.78 -18.72 5.49
N VAL A 140 13.89 -18.04 6.24
CA VAL A 140 13.13 -18.69 7.32
C VAL A 140 12.32 -19.86 6.80
N LYS A 141 11.57 -19.65 5.69
CA LYS A 141 10.75 -20.71 5.09
C LYS A 141 11.60 -21.88 4.60
N GLU A 142 12.74 -21.64 3.98
CA GLU A 142 13.69 -22.68 3.56
C GLU A 142 14.15 -23.54 4.75
N ILE A 143 14.51 -22.91 5.89
CA ILE A 143 14.92 -23.62 7.11
C ILE A 143 13.77 -24.46 7.66
N LEU A 144 12.56 -23.92 7.70
CA LEU A 144 11.37 -24.65 8.15
C LEU A 144 11.08 -25.87 7.26
N ASP A 145 11.11 -25.68 5.94
CA ASP A 145 10.80 -26.72 4.96
C ASP A 145 11.90 -27.80 4.88
N SER A 146 13.15 -27.47 5.22
CA SER A 146 14.24 -28.45 5.30
C SER A 146 14.08 -29.47 6.45
N GLY A 147 13.15 -29.20 7.39
CA GLY A 147 12.95 -30.03 8.58
C GLY A 147 14.03 -29.86 9.66
N ALA A 148 14.94 -28.87 9.54
CA ALA A 148 16.03 -28.64 10.50
C ALA A 148 15.54 -28.44 11.93
N ILE A 149 14.40 -27.78 12.10
CA ILE A 149 13.75 -27.60 13.41
C ILE A 149 12.58 -28.57 13.66
N ARG A 150 12.38 -29.54 12.77
CA ARG A 150 11.28 -30.50 12.81
C ARG A 150 9.90 -29.82 12.75
N LYS A 151 8.95 -30.26 13.61
CA LYS A 151 7.60 -29.67 13.65
C LYS A 151 7.58 -28.41 14.49
N ILE A 152 6.91 -27.38 13.97
CA ILE A 152 6.63 -26.15 14.73
C ILE A 152 5.62 -26.49 15.81
N VAL A 153 5.94 -26.17 17.06
CA VAL A 153 5.07 -26.37 18.24
C VAL A 153 4.39 -25.06 18.60
N SER A 154 5.14 -23.95 18.59
CA SER A 154 4.64 -22.59 18.86
C SER A 154 5.40 -21.58 18.03
N VAL A 155 4.79 -20.41 17.83
CA VAL A 155 5.41 -19.24 17.21
C VAL A 155 5.08 -18.03 18.07
N ASP A 156 6.11 -17.30 18.48
CA ASP A 156 6.00 -15.95 19.01
C ASP A 156 6.38 -14.97 17.90
N HIS A 157 5.46 -14.07 17.55
CA HIS A 157 5.66 -13.08 16.50
C HIS A 157 5.29 -11.69 17.01
N THR A 158 6.19 -10.74 16.81
CA THR A 158 5.99 -9.35 17.24
C THR A 158 6.18 -8.42 16.05
N GLU A 159 5.21 -7.56 15.80
CA GLU A 159 5.30 -6.48 14.81
C GLU A 159 5.32 -5.13 15.55
N ASN A 160 6.47 -4.50 15.55
CA ASN A 160 6.68 -3.18 16.14
C ASN A 160 6.60 -2.09 15.06
N VAL A 161 5.49 -1.36 15.00
CA VAL A 161 5.37 -0.21 14.10
C VAL A 161 6.10 0.98 14.71
N VAL A 162 7.11 1.48 14.00
CA VAL A 162 7.88 2.64 14.46
C VAL A 162 7.01 3.88 14.60
N PHE A 163 7.25 4.70 15.61
CA PHE A 163 6.40 5.82 16.03
C PHE A 163 6.05 6.82 14.90
N TRP A 164 6.99 7.13 14.04
CA TRP A 164 6.76 8.06 12.92
C TRP A 164 5.92 7.44 11.80
N HIS A 165 6.01 6.13 11.58
CA HIS A 165 5.13 5.41 10.65
C HIS A 165 3.68 5.40 11.17
N GLU A 166 3.49 5.14 12.46
CA GLU A 166 2.19 5.25 13.12
C GLU A 166 1.60 6.66 12.93
N ALA A 167 2.38 7.71 13.25
CA ALA A 167 1.96 9.09 13.11
C ALA A 167 1.63 9.45 11.65
N HIS A 168 2.46 9.00 10.69
CA HIS A 168 2.27 9.26 9.28
C HIS A 168 1.01 8.60 8.73
N SER A 169 0.85 7.29 8.94
CA SER A 169 -0.19 6.51 8.26
C SER A 169 -1.53 6.55 8.99
N TYR A 170 -1.52 6.38 10.33
CA TYR A 170 -2.72 6.09 11.11
C TYR A 170 -3.22 7.27 11.96
N VAL A 171 -2.41 8.32 12.14
CA VAL A 171 -2.83 9.52 12.85
C VAL A 171 -3.16 10.67 11.88
N ARG A 172 -2.35 10.89 10.83
CA ARG A 172 -2.52 11.97 9.87
C ARG A 172 -2.92 11.52 8.48
N GLY A 173 -2.45 10.34 8.07
CA GLY A 173 -2.54 9.85 6.70
C GLY A 173 -3.89 9.25 6.33
N ASN A 174 -3.88 8.52 5.24
CA ASN A 174 -5.08 7.95 4.65
C ASN A 174 -5.81 6.97 5.58
N TRP A 175 -5.11 6.32 6.51
CA TRP A 175 -5.68 5.34 7.46
C TRP A 175 -6.06 5.96 8.82
N ARG A 176 -6.24 7.29 8.91
CA ARG A 176 -6.62 7.97 10.16
C ARG A 176 -8.08 7.77 10.56
N ARG A 177 -8.94 7.38 9.62
CA ARG A 177 -10.38 7.22 9.84
C ARG A 177 -10.84 5.85 9.35
N SER A 178 -11.47 5.09 10.24
CA SER A 178 -11.98 3.75 9.93
C SER A 178 -13.17 3.74 8.95
N GLU A 179 -13.88 4.89 8.81
CA GLU A 179 -14.95 5.03 7.85
C GLU A 179 -14.43 5.04 6.40
N ASP A 180 -13.24 5.59 6.19
CA ASP A 180 -12.66 5.80 4.85
C ASP A 180 -11.74 4.63 4.44
N THR A 181 -11.14 3.93 5.42
CA THR A 181 -10.16 2.86 5.17
C THR A 181 -10.31 1.71 6.16
N THR A 182 -9.46 0.71 6.05
CA THR A 182 -9.41 -0.41 6.99
C THR A 182 -8.63 -0.05 8.26
N PRO A 183 -8.96 -0.65 9.40
CA PRO A 183 -8.22 -0.40 10.65
C PRO A 183 -6.77 -0.90 10.56
N MET A 184 -5.89 -0.33 11.39
CA MET A 184 -4.45 -0.65 11.40
C MET A 184 -4.16 -2.16 11.44
N ILE A 185 -4.90 -2.91 12.24
CA ILE A 185 -4.72 -4.36 12.35
C ILE A 185 -4.93 -5.08 11.00
N MET A 186 -5.81 -4.56 10.15
CA MET A 186 -5.99 -5.08 8.79
C MET A 186 -4.97 -4.48 7.82
N ALA A 187 -4.79 -3.16 7.84
CA ALA A 187 -3.90 -2.48 6.91
C ALA A 187 -2.42 -2.88 7.07
N LYS A 188 -2.00 -3.25 8.28
CA LYS A 188 -0.61 -3.61 8.60
C LYS A 188 -0.46 -5.09 8.96
N CYS A 189 -1.16 -5.57 10.00
CA CYS A 189 -0.94 -6.91 10.53
C CYS A 189 -1.55 -8.04 9.68
N CYS A 190 -2.22 -7.72 8.58
CA CYS A 190 -2.56 -8.74 7.58
C CYS A 190 -1.32 -9.47 7.04
N HIS A 191 -0.15 -8.79 6.98
CA HIS A 191 1.12 -9.43 6.64
C HIS A 191 1.56 -10.44 7.71
N ASP A 192 1.41 -10.09 8.98
CA ASP A 192 1.81 -10.93 10.10
C ASP A 192 0.97 -12.21 10.17
N LEU A 193 -0.35 -12.06 10.05
CA LEU A 193 -1.28 -13.18 9.99
C LEU A 193 -1.03 -14.09 8.78
N ASP A 194 -0.68 -13.49 7.64
CA ASP A 194 -0.29 -14.21 6.43
C ASP A 194 1.00 -15.01 6.63
N LEU A 195 2.04 -14.40 7.23
CA LEU A 195 3.30 -15.06 7.51
C LEU A 195 3.15 -16.22 8.52
N LEU A 196 2.33 -16.06 9.55
CA LEU A 196 2.05 -17.14 10.51
C LEU A 196 1.47 -18.35 9.80
N GLN A 197 0.46 -18.17 8.93
CA GLN A 197 -0.09 -19.27 8.15
C GLN A 197 0.91 -19.85 7.15
N TYR A 198 1.71 -19.00 6.51
CA TYR A 198 2.73 -19.40 5.55
C TYR A 198 3.82 -20.27 6.19
N PHE A 199 4.27 -19.92 7.40
CA PHE A 199 5.28 -20.70 8.12
C PHE A 199 4.73 -22.00 8.69
N ILE A 200 3.55 -21.94 9.32
CA ILE A 200 2.95 -23.10 10.00
C ILE A 200 2.38 -24.11 9.00
N GLY A 201 1.90 -23.66 7.84
CA GLY A 201 1.26 -24.52 6.83
C GLY A 201 -0.08 -25.12 7.24
N SER A 202 -0.74 -24.57 8.28
CA SER A 202 -2.01 -25.05 8.82
C SER A 202 -3.08 -23.96 8.79
N LYS A 203 -4.36 -24.37 8.73
CA LYS A 203 -5.47 -23.45 8.85
C LYS A 203 -5.63 -22.99 10.29
N CYS A 204 -5.91 -21.69 10.47
CA CYS A 204 -6.27 -21.13 11.77
C CYS A 204 -7.57 -21.78 12.27
N ARG A 205 -7.59 -22.26 13.51
CA ARG A 205 -8.74 -22.89 14.15
C ARG A 205 -9.51 -21.95 15.08
N CYS A 206 -8.78 -21.16 15.86
CA CYS A 206 -9.35 -20.22 16.81
C CYS A 206 -8.48 -18.96 16.87
N VAL A 207 -9.10 -17.81 17.12
CA VAL A 207 -8.45 -16.53 17.37
C VAL A 207 -9.04 -15.93 18.65
N SER A 208 -8.16 -15.38 19.48
CA SER A 208 -8.54 -14.50 20.58
C SER A 208 -7.72 -13.22 20.46
N SER A 209 -8.34 -12.07 20.66
CA SER A 209 -7.68 -10.78 20.49
C SER A 209 -8.07 -9.82 21.62
N MET A 210 -7.07 -9.06 22.07
CA MET A 210 -7.25 -7.93 22.99
C MET A 210 -6.49 -6.73 22.44
N GLY A 211 -7.05 -5.55 22.62
CA GLY A 211 -6.43 -4.33 22.14
C GLY A 211 -6.82 -3.12 22.98
N SER A 212 -5.99 -2.07 22.93
CA SER A 212 -6.26 -0.80 23.62
C SER A 212 -5.64 0.35 22.83
N LEU A 213 -6.42 1.40 22.60
CA LEU A 213 -5.88 2.67 22.16
C LEU A 213 -5.36 3.42 23.40
N PHE A 214 -4.04 3.38 23.58
CA PHE A 214 -3.41 3.89 24.78
C PHE A 214 -2.94 5.34 24.63
N TYR A 215 -2.27 5.69 23.55
CA TYR A 215 -1.51 6.95 23.44
C TYR A 215 -2.29 8.03 22.68
N PHE A 216 -2.75 7.79 21.47
CA PHE A 216 -3.44 8.79 20.64
C PHE A 216 -4.91 8.96 21.04
N ARG A 217 -5.12 9.60 22.19
CA ARG A 217 -6.43 9.92 22.77
C ARG A 217 -6.51 11.41 23.06
N LYS A 218 -7.73 11.96 23.10
CA LYS A 218 -7.96 13.38 23.42
C LYS A 218 -7.41 13.77 24.80
N GLU A 219 -7.51 12.86 25.76
CA GLU A 219 -7.05 13.04 27.13
C GLU A 219 -5.53 13.20 27.24
N ASN A 220 -4.80 12.61 26.28
CA ASN A 220 -3.35 12.68 26.20
C ASN A 220 -2.84 13.86 25.36
N LYS A 221 -3.73 14.67 24.75
CA LYS A 221 -3.34 15.88 24.02
C LYS A 221 -2.69 16.87 25.00
N PRO A 222 -1.41 17.29 24.78
CA PRO A 222 -0.76 18.24 25.67
C PRO A 222 -1.54 19.56 25.75
N GLN A 223 -1.65 20.13 26.93
CA GLN A 223 -2.34 21.40 27.15
C GLN A 223 -1.73 22.50 26.26
N GLY A 224 -2.57 23.16 25.47
CA GLY A 224 -2.14 24.21 24.54
C GLY A 224 -1.51 23.69 23.24
N ALA A 225 -1.64 22.39 22.95
CA ALA A 225 -1.33 21.87 21.62
C ALA A 225 -2.37 22.33 20.60
N ALA A 226 -1.92 22.85 19.46
CA ALA A 226 -2.78 23.26 18.36
C ALA A 226 -3.31 22.05 17.58
N ASP A 227 -4.21 22.29 16.64
CA ASP A 227 -4.73 21.24 15.74
C ASP A 227 -3.79 20.97 14.55
N ARG A 228 -2.97 21.95 14.20
CA ARG A 228 -1.91 21.79 13.19
C ARG A 228 -0.52 21.92 13.81
N CYS A 229 0.43 21.11 13.32
CA CYS A 229 1.82 21.17 13.80
C CYS A 229 2.49 22.51 13.51
N THR A 230 2.17 23.15 12.38
CA THR A 230 2.70 24.46 11.98
C THR A 230 2.34 25.60 12.94
N GLU A 231 1.24 25.45 13.68
CA GLU A 231 0.75 26.43 14.66
C GLU A 231 1.01 25.99 16.11
N CYS A 232 1.57 24.79 16.30
CA CYS A 232 1.70 24.17 17.60
C CYS A 232 2.95 24.63 18.34
N ARG A 233 2.79 25.10 19.59
CA ARG A 233 3.91 25.46 20.47
C ARG A 233 4.90 24.34 20.72
N TYR A 234 4.49 23.10 20.53
CA TYR A 234 5.32 21.90 20.74
C TYR A 234 6.00 21.40 19.46
N ILE A 235 5.95 22.14 18.36
CA ILE A 235 6.47 21.69 17.05
C ILE A 235 7.93 21.20 17.13
N ARG A 236 8.78 21.81 17.98
CA ARG A 236 10.19 21.43 18.14
C ARG A 236 10.42 20.30 19.14
N THR A 237 9.52 20.06 20.06
CA THR A 237 9.69 19.07 21.15
C THR A 237 8.82 17.84 20.99
N CYS A 238 7.76 17.90 20.21
CA CYS A 238 6.87 16.78 19.96
C CYS A 238 7.56 15.75 19.02
N PRO A 239 7.72 14.48 19.44
CA PRO A 239 8.33 13.45 18.58
C PRO A 239 7.51 13.16 17.32
N TYR A 240 6.22 13.49 17.35
CA TYR A 240 5.28 13.26 16.25
C TYR A 240 5.04 14.51 15.40
N SER A 241 5.79 15.60 15.58
CA SER A 241 5.55 16.82 14.79
C SER A 241 5.81 16.57 13.30
N ALA A 242 5.03 17.23 12.45
CA ALA A 242 5.19 17.12 11.00
C ALA A 242 6.58 17.61 10.57
N GLU A 243 7.12 18.66 11.19
CA GLU A 243 8.46 19.15 10.91
C GLU A 243 9.52 18.08 11.21
N ARG A 244 9.43 17.42 12.37
CA ARG A 244 10.37 16.35 12.73
C ARG A 244 10.26 15.15 11.78
N VAL A 245 9.05 14.71 11.46
CA VAL A 245 8.84 13.53 10.64
C VAL A 245 9.18 13.77 9.17
N TYR A 246 8.87 14.94 8.61
CA TYR A 246 8.99 15.15 7.16
C TYR A 246 10.18 16.04 6.76
N ILE A 247 10.72 16.85 7.69
CA ILE A 247 11.86 17.73 7.39
C ILE A 247 13.14 17.21 8.06
N ASP A 248 13.11 17.05 9.41
CA ASP A 248 14.32 16.68 10.13
C ASP A 248 14.79 15.26 9.78
N MET A 249 13.89 14.27 9.79
CA MET A 249 14.21 12.90 9.36
C MET A 249 14.68 12.84 7.90
N TRP A 250 14.01 13.57 6.99
CA TRP A 250 14.43 13.61 5.59
C TRP A 250 15.86 14.10 5.45
N LYS A 251 16.22 15.20 6.18
CA LYS A 251 17.56 15.79 6.14
C LYS A 251 18.61 14.92 6.81
N HIS A 252 18.33 14.48 8.05
CA HIS A 252 19.36 13.95 8.94
C HIS A 252 19.41 12.42 8.96
N ASP A 253 18.26 11.75 8.87
CA ASP A 253 18.22 10.30 8.95
C ASP A 253 18.29 9.64 7.58
N PHE A 254 17.71 10.28 6.56
CA PHE A 254 17.67 9.74 5.18
C PHE A 254 18.66 10.39 4.23
N GLY A 255 19.35 11.47 4.62
CA GLY A 255 20.34 12.15 3.80
C GLY A 255 19.75 12.94 2.64
N ALA A 256 18.55 13.50 2.80
CA ALA A 256 17.83 14.33 1.85
C ALA A 256 17.71 13.73 0.42
N PRO A 257 17.23 12.50 0.27
CA PRO A 257 17.08 11.88 -1.04
C PRO A 257 16.02 12.59 -1.89
N GLU A 258 16.17 12.53 -3.20
CA GLU A 258 15.22 13.12 -4.16
C GLU A 258 13.84 12.47 -4.13
N ASN A 259 13.74 11.22 -3.66
CA ASN A 259 12.51 10.47 -3.50
C ASN A 259 12.64 9.49 -2.33
N ALA A 260 11.80 9.61 -1.33
CA ALA A 260 11.77 8.72 -0.18
C ALA A 260 10.39 8.67 0.48
N TRP A 261 9.99 7.47 0.88
CA TRP A 261 8.84 7.30 1.76
C TRP A 261 9.23 7.63 3.21
N PRO A 262 8.41 8.36 4.01
CA PRO A 262 7.03 8.78 3.71
C PRO A 262 6.88 10.15 3.05
N MET A 263 7.96 10.87 2.73
CA MET A 263 7.94 12.22 2.20
C MET A 263 7.23 12.31 0.84
N ASN A 264 7.46 11.34 -0.03
CA ASN A 264 6.82 11.26 -1.35
C ASN A 264 5.31 10.92 -1.33
N VAL A 265 4.73 10.76 -0.13
CA VAL A 265 3.28 10.60 0.06
C VAL A 265 2.61 11.92 0.36
N ILE A 266 3.33 12.86 1.01
CA ILE A 266 2.76 14.14 1.39
C ILE A 266 2.80 15.19 0.26
N THR A 267 3.61 14.95 -0.78
CA THR A 267 3.71 15.78 -1.97
C THR A 267 3.96 14.95 -3.21
N ASP A 268 3.33 15.30 -4.31
CA ASP A 268 3.58 14.73 -5.65
C ASP A 268 4.73 15.46 -6.38
N GLU A 269 5.22 16.60 -5.83
CA GLU A 269 6.34 17.37 -6.37
C GLU A 269 7.68 16.64 -6.14
N LEU A 270 8.35 16.23 -7.21
CA LEU A 270 9.67 15.62 -7.20
C LEU A 270 10.65 16.42 -8.10
N PRO A 271 11.93 16.48 -7.79
CA PRO A 271 12.59 15.86 -6.61
C PRO A 271 12.13 16.47 -5.29
N LEU A 272 12.23 15.69 -4.20
CA LEU A 272 11.93 16.19 -2.86
C LEU A 272 12.91 17.32 -2.50
N THR A 273 12.35 18.43 -2.02
CA THR A 273 13.10 19.58 -1.50
C THR A 273 12.50 20.03 -0.18
N GLU A 274 13.27 20.71 0.64
CA GLU A 274 12.72 21.30 1.87
C GLU A 274 11.53 22.23 1.58
N GLN A 275 11.59 22.97 0.49
CA GLN A 275 10.55 23.92 0.10
C GLN A 275 9.23 23.21 -0.21
N ASN A 276 9.24 22.15 -1.04
CA ASN A 276 8.00 21.44 -1.37
C ASN A 276 7.45 20.62 -0.19
N LEU A 277 8.32 20.08 0.66
CA LEU A 277 7.91 19.42 1.91
C LEU A 277 7.26 20.42 2.89
N ARG A 278 7.84 21.61 3.10
CA ARG A 278 7.24 22.65 3.94
C ARG A 278 5.89 23.10 3.40
N LYS A 279 5.79 23.37 2.11
CA LYS A 279 4.52 23.68 1.45
C LYS A 279 3.48 22.60 1.71
N ALA A 280 3.85 21.32 1.59
CA ALA A 280 2.95 20.20 1.82
C ALA A 280 2.46 20.09 3.27
N ILE A 281 3.29 20.36 4.28
CA ILE A 281 2.86 20.36 5.68
C ILE A 281 2.08 21.63 6.07
N GLU A 282 2.28 22.75 5.38
CA GLU A 282 1.52 24.00 5.60
C GLU A 282 0.11 23.92 5.03
N THR A 283 -0.04 23.38 3.83
CA THR A 283 -1.31 23.39 3.08
C THR A 283 -2.06 22.06 3.10
N GLY A 284 -1.35 20.96 3.22
CA GLY A 284 -1.91 19.61 3.15
C GLY A 284 -2.39 19.05 4.49
N PRO A 285 -2.93 17.82 4.49
CA PRO A 285 -3.50 17.19 5.69
C PRO A 285 -2.44 16.68 6.69
N TYR A 286 -1.18 16.69 6.32
CA TYR A 286 -0.09 16.09 7.12
C TYR A 286 0.59 17.08 8.11
N GLY A 287 0.23 18.32 8.07
CA GLY A 287 0.78 19.36 8.95
C GLY A 287 0.07 19.63 10.25
#